data_dcc107f971912442227b9c6bda3d5466
#
_entry.id   dcc107f971912442227b9c6bda3d5466
#
_cell.length_a   1.000
_cell.length_b   1.000
_cell.length_c   1.000
_cell.angle_alpha   90.00
_cell.angle_beta   90.00
_cell.angle_gamma   90.00
#
_symmetry.space_group_name_H-M   'P 1'
#
loop_
_entity.id
_entity.type
_entity.pdbx_description
1 polymer ?
#
loop_
_entity_poly.entity_id
_entity_poly.type
_entity_poly.pdbx_seq_one_letter_code
_entity_poly.pdbx_strand_id
1 'polypeptide(L)'
;MKLTDKQQLALKLLRDCITEQVLYGGAAGGGKSYLGWYWQITNRINYTNTQSIVGRKSLKDLITITYDQKFFEVLNDIQNHIQYSISTVYNAQKSVLTFNDTGSTIFFKDLSHLPQDPQYDRLKVEVMDAWIEEGTQVPSQAYKAILPRIRKNLLHGKKKLLITSNPGEGWIKETFIKKKDGALIVLPEHMKFVSATILDNPDEVFKNNYLSSFETMDERTRQMYQYGNWDFYEIDNPFFYAYKTNMFLHKKYSIVGGEEWMVSFDFNKSPCVMVIGFSVGSYHAIVDAIISDDTLEETPLENICRKFKNKYLDSNIINRHTLIITGDASGQYGNANIKANSSFYKEILRYLNCDKNQLYLRKQNVLHKESRNICNQFLLKAKFEIYQSAFMLNMEIIKTYCETDGSLDDAKSKLGLHLVDAFRYWVEAKLKHKRWVEYLDYLQNI
;
A
#
# COMPACT_ATOMS: atom_id res chain seq x y z
N MET A 1 -7.31 -31.79 -15.37
CA MET A 1 -7.08 -30.33 -15.20
C MET A 1 -8.35 -29.65 -14.72
N LYS A 2 -8.35 -28.93 -13.58
CA LYS A 2 -9.51 -28.19 -13.06
C LYS A 2 -9.09 -26.76 -12.70
N LEU A 3 -9.56 -25.78 -13.48
CA LEU A 3 -9.37 -24.37 -13.17
C LEU A 3 -10.27 -23.96 -12.00
N THR A 4 -9.80 -23.07 -11.16
CA THR A 4 -10.62 -22.49 -10.09
C THR A 4 -11.73 -21.61 -10.68
N ASP A 5 -12.79 -21.37 -9.93
CA ASP A 5 -13.90 -20.50 -10.38
C ASP A 5 -13.40 -19.08 -10.72
N LYS A 6 -12.42 -18.57 -9.97
CA LYS A 6 -11.77 -17.28 -10.23
C LYS A 6 -10.98 -17.28 -11.53
N GLN A 7 -10.23 -18.36 -11.82
CA GLN A 7 -9.51 -18.50 -13.08
C GLN A 7 -10.49 -18.62 -14.26
N GLN A 8 -11.58 -19.38 -14.12
CA GLN A 8 -12.63 -19.49 -15.14
C GLN A 8 -13.28 -18.12 -15.40
N LEU A 9 -13.60 -17.36 -14.37
CA LEU A 9 -14.12 -15.99 -14.49
C LEU A 9 -13.15 -15.10 -15.26
N ALA A 10 -11.86 -15.10 -14.91
CA ALA A 10 -10.86 -14.29 -15.58
C ALA A 10 -10.71 -14.67 -17.06
N LEU A 11 -10.72 -15.98 -17.38
CA LEU A 11 -10.69 -16.46 -18.78
C LEU A 11 -11.93 -16.04 -19.56
N LYS A 12 -13.11 -16.07 -18.95
CA LYS A 12 -14.35 -15.57 -19.57
C LYS A 12 -14.22 -14.09 -19.94
N LEU A 13 -13.71 -13.26 -19.04
CA LEU A 13 -13.46 -11.82 -19.26
C LEU A 13 -12.40 -11.58 -20.34
N LEU A 14 -11.32 -12.36 -20.37
CA LEU A 14 -10.28 -12.27 -21.40
C LEU A 14 -10.75 -12.72 -22.79
N ARG A 15 -11.88 -13.43 -22.88
CA ARG A 15 -12.43 -13.97 -24.13
C ARG A 15 -13.74 -13.30 -24.57
N ASP A 16 -14.33 -12.44 -23.74
CA ASP A 16 -15.53 -11.70 -24.09
C ASP A 16 -15.27 -10.58 -25.12
N CYS A 17 -16.34 -9.92 -25.58
CA CYS A 17 -16.25 -8.83 -26.56
C CYS A 17 -16.24 -7.43 -25.92
N ILE A 18 -16.17 -7.30 -24.58
CA ILE A 18 -16.27 -6.05 -23.84
C ILE A 18 -14.97 -5.73 -23.11
N THR A 19 -14.47 -6.70 -22.31
CA THR A 19 -13.34 -6.51 -21.43
C THR A 19 -12.03 -6.43 -22.22
N GLU A 20 -11.25 -5.39 -21.98
CA GLU A 20 -9.93 -5.20 -22.59
C GLU A 20 -8.81 -5.50 -21.63
N GLN A 21 -8.98 -5.22 -20.34
CA GLN A 21 -7.95 -5.36 -19.33
C GLN A 21 -8.48 -6.11 -18.11
N VAL A 22 -7.76 -7.13 -17.71
CA VAL A 22 -8.06 -7.92 -16.51
C VAL A 22 -6.86 -7.88 -15.57
N LEU A 23 -7.04 -7.31 -14.39
CA LEU A 23 -6.16 -7.54 -13.26
C LEU A 23 -6.62 -8.82 -12.55
N TYR A 24 -5.79 -9.85 -12.57
CA TYR A 24 -5.96 -11.05 -11.76
C TYR A 24 -4.95 -10.99 -10.61
N GLY A 25 -5.42 -10.56 -9.45
CA GLY A 25 -4.55 -10.22 -8.34
C GLY A 25 -5.08 -10.67 -7.00
N GLY A 26 -4.21 -10.64 -6.01
CA GLY A 26 -4.53 -11.03 -4.65
C GLY A 26 -3.43 -11.88 -4.03
N ALA A 27 -3.81 -12.79 -3.14
CA ALA A 27 -2.89 -13.56 -2.35
C ALA A 27 -1.96 -14.46 -3.17
N ALA A 28 -0.87 -14.87 -2.56
CA ALA A 28 -0.04 -15.95 -3.09
C ALA A 28 -0.85 -17.27 -3.12
N GLY A 29 -0.46 -18.20 -4.00
CA GLY A 29 -1.18 -19.49 -4.14
C GLY A 29 -2.50 -19.41 -4.91
N GLY A 30 -2.97 -18.24 -5.37
CA GLY A 30 -4.19 -18.05 -6.14
C GLY A 30 -4.10 -18.46 -7.62
N GLY A 31 -3.06 -19.17 -8.04
CA GLY A 31 -2.91 -19.73 -9.39
C GLY A 31 -2.69 -18.70 -10.50
N LYS A 32 -2.09 -17.54 -10.18
CA LYS A 32 -1.85 -16.42 -11.12
C LYS A 32 -1.04 -16.81 -12.35
N SER A 33 0.16 -17.35 -12.16
CA SER A 33 1.05 -17.73 -13.27
C SER A 33 0.49 -18.92 -14.06
N TYR A 34 -0.24 -19.83 -13.39
CA TYR A 34 -0.97 -20.90 -14.06
C TYR A 34 -2.01 -20.35 -15.03
N LEU A 35 -2.85 -19.41 -14.60
CA LEU A 35 -3.83 -18.73 -15.43
C LEU A 35 -3.17 -18.04 -16.64
N GLY A 36 -2.08 -17.29 -16.39
CA GLY A 36 -1.35 -16.59 -17.44
C GLY A 36 -0.87 -17.52 -18.54
N TRP A 37 -0.20 -18.63 -18.18
CA TRP A 37 0.25 -19.63 -19.15
C TRP A 37 -0.90 -20.36 -19.81
N TYR A 38 -1.93 -20.74 -19.06
CA TYR A 38 -3.11 -21.39 -19.64
C TYR A 38 -3.76 -20.53 -20.74
N TRP A 39 -3.93 -19.23 -20.46
CA TRP A 39 -4.48 -18.28 -21.43
C TRP A 39 -3.56 -18.10 -22.64
N GLN A 40 -2.26 -17.93 -22.42
CA GLN A 40 -1.29 -17.74 -23.48
C GLN A 40 -1.16 -18.97 -24.38
N ILE A 41 -1.06 -20.17 -23.82
CA ILE A 41 -0.96 -21.43 -24.59
C ILE A 41 -2.26 -21.64 -25.38
N THR A 42 -3.43 -21.56 -24.74
CA THR A 42 -4.70 -21.78 -25.44
C THR A 42 -4.95 -20.77 -26.55
N ASN A 43 -4.52 -19.53 -26.43
CA ASN A 43 -4.60 -18.57 -27.52
C ASN A 43 -3.66 -18.93 -28.66
N ARG A 44 -2.43 -19.39 -28.37
CA ARG A 44 -1.43 -19.74 -29.43
C ARG A 44 -1.79 -21.00 -30.18
N ILE A 45 -2.50 -21.94 -29.58
CA ILE A 45 -2.97 -23.16 -30.30
C ILE A 45 -4.28 -22.93 -31.07
N ASN A 46 -5.14 -22.04 -30.58
CA ASN A 46 -6.45 -21.78 -31.19
C ASN A 46 -6.40 -20.76 -32.34
N TYR A 47 -5.40 -19.89 -32.36
CA TYR A 47 -5.27 -18.82 -33.36
C TYR A 47 -3.89 -18.90 -34.03
N THR A 48 -3.88 -19.14 -35.35
CA THR A 48 -2.64 -19.28 -36.13
C THR A 48 -1.97 -17.94 -36.41
N ASN A 49 -0.63 -17.94 -36.51
CA ASN A 49 0.19 -16.78 -36.85
C ASN A 49 -0.03 -15.58 -35.95
N THR A 50 -0.40 -15.83 -34.68
CA THR A 50 -0.62 -14.76 -33.69
C THR A 50 0.63 -14.49 -32.86
N GLN A 51 0.71 -13.29 -32.29
CA GLN A 51 1.85 -12.84 -31.51
C GLN A 51 1.38 -12.32 -30.17
N SER A 52 2.17 -12.55 -29.11
CA SER A 52 1.93 -12.03 -27.77
C SER A 52 3.20 -11.45 -27.16
N ILE A 53 3.05 -10.54 -26.20
CA ILE A 53 4.09 -10.15 -25.26
C ILE A 53 3.77 -10.80 -23.91
N VAL A 54 4.75 -11.50 -23.32
CA VAL A 54 4.76 -11.85 -21.91
C VAL A 54 5.93 -11.15 -21.27
N GLY A 55 5.67 -10.33 -20.25
CA GLY A 55 6.69 -9.49 -19.65
C GLY A 55 6.65 -9.48 -18.13
N ARG A 56 7.82 -9.33 -17.52
CA ARG A 56 8.05 -9.14 -16.10
C ARG A 56 9.12 -8.07 -15.89
N LYS A 57 9.27 -7.53 -14.68
CA LYS A 57 10.32 -6.54 -14.39
C LYS A 57 11.71 -7.00 -14.82
N SER A 58 12.03 -8.28 -14.63
CA SER A 58 13.30 -8.90 -15.02
C SER A 58 13.03 -10.03 -16.02
N LEU A 59 13.66 -9.97 -17.20
CA LEU A 59 13.61 -11.07 -18.19
C LEU A 59 14.19 -12.37 -17.63
N LYS A 60 15.26 -12.27 -16.83
CA LYS A 60 15.86 -13.44 -16.17
C LYS A 60 14.84 -14.15 -15.28
N ASP A 61 14.13 -13.39 -14.44
CA ASP A 61 13.13 -13.96 -13.53
C ASP A 61 11.90 -14.48 -14.28
N LEU A 62 11.53 -13.84 -15.40
CA LEU A 62 10.49 -14.36 -16.29
C LEU A 62 10.83 -15.74 -16.80
N ILE A 63 12.07 -15.94 -17.20
CA ILE A 63 12.53 -17.25 -17.73
C ILE A 63 12.64 -18.25 -16.58
N THR A 64 13.46 -17.97 -15.55
CA THR A 64 13.82 -18.95 -14.54
C THR A 64 12.70 -19.30 -13.57
N ILE A 65 11.82 -18.35 -13.27
CA ILE A 65 10.76 -18.54 -12.26
C ILE A 65 9.42 -18.86 -12.96
N THR A 66 9.09 -18.11 -14.02
CA THR A 66 7.76 -18.20 -14.61
C THR A 66 7.71 -19.23 -15.73
N TYR A 67 8.65 -19.17 -16.67
CA TYR A 67 8.67 -20.10 -17.82
C TYR A 67 9.18 -21.47 -17.41
N ASP A 68 10.40 -21.60 -16.89
CA ASP A 68 11.02 -22.89 -16.59
C ASP A 68 10.23 -23.70 -15.55
N GLN A 69 9.63 -23.04 -14.57
CA GLN A 69 8.92 -23.73 -13.50
C GLN A 69 7.43 -24.00 -13.80
N LYS A 70 6.75 -23.15 -14.58
CA LYS A 70 5.30 -23.25 -14.73
C LYS A 70 4.80 -23.53 -16.14
N PHE A 71 5.51 -23.09 -17.17
CA PHE A 71 5.05 -23.29 -18.56
C PHE A 71 4.83 -24.76 -18.89
N PHE A 72 5.81 -25.61 -18.59
CA PHE A 72 5.75 -27.04 -18.96
C PHE A 72 4.71 -27.82 -18.16
N GLU A 73 4.47 -27.42 -16.90
CA GLU A 73 3.38 -27.97 -16.08
C GLU A 73 2.03 -27.71 -16.78
N VAL A 74 1.78 -26.44 -17.11
CA VAL A 74 0.51 -26.04 -17.75
C VAL A 74 0.37 -26.62 -19.16
N LEU A 75 1.47 -26.65 -19.91
CA LEU A 75 1.50 -27.29 -21.27
C LEU A 75 1.12 -28.77 -21.20
N ASN A 76 1.71 -29.50 -20.26
CA ASN A 76 1.42 -30.94 -20.08
C ASN A 76 -0.04 -31.15 -19.66
N ASP A 77 -0.57 -30.33 -18.76
CA ASP A 77 -1.97 -30.40 -18.35
C ASP A 77 -2.94 -30.17 -19.51
N ILE A 78 -2.62 -29.21 -20.40
CA ILE A 78 -3.41 -28.96 -21.61
C ILE A 78 -3.31 -30.11 -22.56
N GLN A 79 -2.10 -30.59 -22.88
CA GLN A 79 -1.87 -31.72 -23.78
C GLN A 79 -2.61 -32.97 -23.32
N ASN A 80 -2.54 -33.30 -22.05
CA ASN A 80 -3.27 -34.43 -21.45
C ASN A 80 -4.79 -34.28 -21.58
N HIS A 81 -5.29 -33.05 -21.46
CA HIS A 81 -6.72 -32.77 -21.55
C HIS A 81 -7.25 -32.88 -22.97
N ILE A 82 -6.53 -32.33 -23.95
CA ILE A 82 -6.92 -32.35 -25.36
C ILE A 82 -6.41 -33.61 -26.11
N GLN A 83 -5.60 -34.43 -25.46
CA GLN A 83 -4.96 -35.65 -26.02
C GLN A 83 -4.18 -35.37 -27.34
N TYR A 84 -3.50 -34.22 -27.37
CA TYR A 84 -2.70 -33.77 -28.49
C TYR A 84 -1.37 -33.17 -28.02
N SER A 85 -0.28 -33.56 -28.68
CA SER A 85 1.06 -33.05 -28.39
C SER A 85 1.29 -31.71 -29.08
N ILE A 86 1.58 -30.69 -28.31
CA ILE A 86 1.85 -29.31 -28.77
C ILE A 86 3.36 -29.14 -28.89
N SER A 87 3.84 -28.86 -30.11
CA SER A 87 5.27 -28.66 -30.38
C SER A 87 5.65 -27.20 -30.17
N THR A 88 6.63 -26.94 -29.28
CA THR A 88 7.14 -25.60 -29.01
C THR A 88 8.66 -25.55 -29.06
N VAL A 89 9.21 -24.41 -29.51
CA VAL A 89 10.66 -24.15 -29.55
C VAL A 89 10.94 -22.77 -28.94
N TYR A 90 11.81 -22.71 -27.92
CA TYR A 90 12.28 -21.46 -27.35
C TYR A 90 13.64 -21.07 -27.92
N ASN A 91 13.71 -19.87 -28.50
CA ASN A 91 14.95 -19.26 -28.97
C ASN A 91 15.46 -18.26 -27.90
N ALA A 92 16.51 -18.66 -27.18
CA ALA A 92 17.06 -17.86 -26.10
C ALA A 92 17.69 -16.53 -26.56
N GLN A 93 18.32 -16.50 -27.76
CA GLN A 93 18.94 -15.27 -28.27
C GLN A 93 17.91 -14.19 -28.61
N LYS A 94 16.75 -14.60 -29.13
CA LYS A 94 15.65 -13.70 -29.50
C LYS A 94 14.62 -13.53 -28.36
N SER A 95 14.71 -14.34 -27.31
CA SER A 95 13.71 -14.44 -26.24
C SER A 95 12.30 -14.65 -26.79
N VAL A 96 12.15 -15.62 -27.70
CA VAL A 96 10.90 -15.94 -28.41
C VAL A 96 10.57 -17.41 -28.27
N LEU A 97 9.35 -17.69 -27.84
CA LEU A 97 8.76 -19.03 -27.84
C LEU A 97 7.86 -19.16 -29.05
N THR A 98 8.09 -20.19 -29.87
CA THR A 98 7.31 -20.49 -31.10
C THR A 98 6.49 -21.75 -30.87
N PHE A 99 5.23 -21.73 -31.29
CA PHE A 99 4.32 -22.85 -31.38
C PHE A 99 4.38 -23.35 -32.86
N ASN A 100 5.03 -24.48 -33.08
CA ASN A 100 5.35 -24.95 -34.43
C ASN A 100 4.10 -25.27 -35.27
N ASP A 101 3.06 -25.82 -34.63
CA ASP A 101 1.85 -26.24 -35.32
C ASP A 101 1.01 -25.08 -35.87
N THR A 102 1.09 -23.92 -35.23
CA THR A 102 0.29 -22.73 -35.57
C THR A 102 1.11 -21.56 -36.11
N GLY A 103 2.45 -21.63 -36.01
CA GLY A 103 3.33 -20.51 -36.31
C GLY A 103 3.21 -19.31 -35.37
N SER A 104 2.46 -19.47 -34.27
CA SER A 104 2.22 -18.41 -33.29
C SER A 104 3.41 -18.25 -32.36
N THR A 105 3.64 -17.04 -31.86
CA THR A 105 4.83 -16.71 -31.05
C THR A 105 4.51 -15.93 -29.81
N ILE A 106 5.35 -16.09 -28.77
CA ILE A 106 5.35 -15.28 -27.56
C ILE A 106 6.71 -14.61 -27.42
N PHE A 107 6.74 -13.29 -27.35
CA PHE A 107 7.94 -12.51 -27.07
C PHE A 107 8.10 -12.33 -25.56
N PHE A 108 9.20 -12.81 -24.99
CA PHE A 108 9.54 -12.54 -23.59
C PHE A 108 10.24 -11.20 -23.48
N LYS A 109 9.76 -10.33 -22.60
CA LYS A 109 10.23 -8.95 -22.49
C LYS A 109 10.59 -8.57 -21.06
N ASP A 110 11.73 -7.90 -20.94
CA ASP A 110 12.10 -7.14 -19.74
C ASP A 110 11.26 -5.86 -19.67
N LEU A 111 10.59 -5.64 -18.57
CA LEU A 111 9.73 -4.47 -18.34
C LEU A 111 10.32 -3.48 -17.33
N SER A 112 11.57 -3.64 -16.91
CA SER A 112 12.25 -2.67 -16.05
C SER A 112 12.42 -1.32 -16.74
N HIS A 113 12.66 -0.28 -15.95
CA HIS A 113 13.14 0.99 -16.51
C HIS A 113 14.63 0.85 -16.86
N LEU A 114 14.97 1.10 -18.13
CA LEU A 114 16.36 1.12 -18.59
C LEU A 114 16.72 2.55 -19.01
N PRO A 115 17.76 3.17 -18.40
CA PRO A 115 18.17 4.54 -18.76
C PRO A 115 18.52 4.71 -20.24
N GLN A 116 19.05 3.66 -20.89
CA GLN A 116 19.37 3.64 -22.32
C GLN A 116 18.16 3.39 -23.24
N ASP A 117 17.00 3.00 -22.69
CA ASP A 117 15.76 2.78 -23.43
C ASP A 117 14.54 3.37 -22.66
N PRO A 118 14.54 4.70 -22.40
CA PRO A 118 13.50 5.35 -21.62
C PRO A 118 12.13 5.33 -22.31
N GLN A 119 12.09 5.13 -23.62
CA GLN A 119 10.86 5.05 -24.44
C GLN A 119 10.34 3.61 -24.63
N TYR A 120 10.98 2.64 -23.97
CA TYR A 120 10.63 1.21 -24.11
C TYR A 120 10.60 0.72 -25.56
N ASP A 121 11.58 1.11 -26.36
CA ASP A 121 11.70 0.76 -27.77
C ASP A 121 11.78 -0.76 -28.00
N ARG A 122 12.33 -1.50 -27.02
CA ARG A 122 12.34 -2.97 -27.00
C ARG A 122 10.96 -3.61 -27.00
N LEU A 123 9.90 -2.85 -26.69
CA LEU A 123 8.50 -3.29 -26.72
C LEU A 123 7.79 -2.96 -28.05
N LYS A 124 8.50 -2.42 -29.03
CA LYS A 124 7.94 -2.02 -30.34
C LYS A 124 7.66 -3.25 -31.24
N VAL A 125 6.78 -4.14 -30.80
CA VAL A 125 6.21 -5.25 -31.59
C VAL A 125 4.69 -5.16 -31.53
N GLU A 126 4.02 -5.48 -32.66
CA GLU A 126 2.56 -5.49 -32.72
C GLU A 126 2.05 -6.88 -32.38
N VAL A 127 1.13 -6.95 -31.43
CA VAL A 127 0.66 -8.22 -30.88
C VAL A 127 -0.86 -8.29 -30.80
N MET A 128 -1.39 -9.51 -30.69
CA MET A 128 -2.81 -9.78 -30.46
C MET A 128 -3.20 -9.52 -29.02
N ASP A 129 -2.35 -9.92 -28.09
CA ASP A 129 -2.58 -9.83 -26.65
C ASP A 129 -1.26 -9.65 -25.88
N ALA A 130 -1.36 -9.34 -24.59
CA ALA A 130 -0.19 -9.25 -23.73
C ALA A 130 -0.50 -9.71 -22.30
N TRP A 131 0.54 -10.20 -21.62
CA TRP A 131 0.50 -10.52 -20.20
C TRP A 131 1.66 -9.86 -19.46
N ILE A 132 1.33 -9.05 -18.44
CA ILE A 132 2.27 -8.47 -17.50
C ILE A 132 2.23 -9.31 -16.22
N GLU A 133 3.33 -9.99 -15.92
CA GLU A 133 3.46 -10.76 -14.69
C GLU A 133 4.14 -9.95 -13.59
N GLU A 134 3.70 -10.17 -12.33
CA GLU A 134 4.12 -9.43 -11.14
C GLU A 134 4.06 -7.91 -11.35
N GLY A 135 2.90 -7.45 -11.79
CA GLY A 135 2.69 -6.10 -12.29
C GLY A 135 3.02 -4.99 -11.29
N THR A 136 2.92 -5.22 -9.96
CA THR A 136 3.33 -4.23 -8.94
C THR A 136 4.82 -3.93 -8.97
N GLN A 137 5.64 -4.83 -9.51
CA GLN A 137 7.07 -4.61 -9.70
C GLN A 137 7.40 -3.85 -10.99
N VAL A 138 6.45 -3.76 -11.92
CA VAL A 138 6.62 -3.18 -13.27
C VAL A 138 6.30 -1.69 -13.25
N PRO A 139 7.15 -0.81 -13.82
CA PRO A 139 6.84 0.63 -13.94
C PRO A 139 5.59 0.89 -14.78
N SER A 140 4.79 1.90 -14.42
CA SER A 140 3.59 2.29 -15.18
C SER A 140 3.88 2.68 -16.62
N GLN A 141 5.09 3.16 -16.90
CA GLN A 141 5.55 3.51 -18.24
C GLN A 141 5.59 2.28 -19.17
N ALA A 142 6.03 1.11 -18.66
CA ALA A 142 6.02 -0.14 -19.43
C ALA A 142 4.60 -0.58 -19.79
N TYR A 143 3.67 -0.50 -18.84
CA TYR A 143 2.24 -0.74 -19.09
C TYR A 143 1.69 0.20 -20.18
N LYS A 144 1.98 1.50 -20.08
CA LYS A 144 1.57 2.51 -21.08
C LYS A 144 2.21 2.26 -22.45
N ALA A 145 3.43 1.71 -22.49
CA ALA A 145 4.11 1.36 -23.74
C ALA A 145 3.54 0.09 -24.40
N ILE A 146 3.05 -0.88 -23.63
CA ILE A 146 2.47 -2.16 -24.13
C ILE A 146 1.08 -1.93 -24.72
N LEU A 147 0.21 -1.15 -24.07
CA LEU A 147 -1.20 -0.99 -24.47
C LEU A 147 -1.39 -0.63 -25.97
N PRO A 148 -0.67 0.34 -26.57
CA PRO A 148 -0.81 0.67 -27.98
C PRO A 148 -0.22 -0.40 -28.93
N ARG A 149 0.53 -1.39 -28.40
CA ARG A 149 1.10 -2.49 -29.20
C ARG A 149 0.12 -3.63 -29.41
N ILE A 150 -0.92 -3.73 -28.60
CA ILE A 150 -2.01 -4.69 -28.73
C ILE A 150 -2.94 -4.16 -29.83
N ARG A 151 -2.65 -4.47 -31.08
CA ARG A 151 -3.38 -3.96 -32.24
C ARG A 151 -3.41 -4.86 -33.46
N LYS A 152 -2.78 -6.04 -33.41
CA LYS A 152 -2.68 -6.99 -34.53
C LYS A 152 -3.51 -8.24 -34.25
N ASN A 153 -4.33 -8.65 -35.19
CA ASN A 153 -5.17 -9.87 -35.08
C ASN A 153 -6.02 -9.92 -33.81
N LEU A 154 -6.65 -8.82 -33.45
CA LEU A 154 -7.37 -8.65 -32.18
C LEU A 154 -8.56 -9.63 -32.07
N LEU A 155 -8.66 -10.32 -30.94
CA LEU A 155 -9.81 -11.14 -30.61
C LEU A 155 -11.06 -10.23 -30.43
N HIS A 156 -12.09 -10.48 -31.21
CA HIS A 156 -13.32 -9.65 -31.25
C HIS A 156 -13.06 -8.14 -31.47
N GLY A 157 -11.95 -7.76 -32.11
CA GLY A 157 -11.54 -6.38 -32.29
C GLY A 157 -11.14 -5.66 -31.00
N LYS A 158 -10.95 -6.38 -29.90
CA LYS A 158 -10.63 -5.83 -28.57
C LYS A 158 -9.20 -6.13 -28.16
N LYS A 159 -8.57 -5.14 -27.54
CA LYS A 159 -7.28 -5.35 -26.88
C LYS A 159 -7.47 -6.29 -25.71
N LYS A 160 -6.55 -7.25 -25.54
CA LYS A 160 -6.59 -8.18 -24.42
C LYS A 160 -5.29 -8.10 -23.65
N LEU A 161 -5.36 -7.55 -22.45
CA LEU A 161 -4.24 -7.46 -21.51
C LEU A 161 -4.61 -8.15 -20.21
N LEU A 162 -3.81 -9.15 -19.84
CA LEU A 162 -3.82 -9.73 -18.51
C LEU A 162 -2.70 -9.09 -17.69
N ILE A 163 -3.01 -8.72 -16.46
CA ILE A 163 -2.03 -8.31 -15.44
C ILE A 163 -2.18 -9.28 -14.27
N THR A 164 -1.11 -9.95 -13.88
CA THR A 164 -1.09 -10.77 -12.66
C THR A 164 -0.21 -10.11 -11.63
N SER A 165 -0.67 -10.05 -10.37
CA SER A 165 0.10 -9.41 -9.32
C SER A 165 -0.32 -9.83 -7.91
N ASN A 166 0.63 -9.81 -6.99
CA ASN A 166 0.35 -9.72 -5.56
C ASN A 166 -0.06 -8.30 -5.20
N PRO A 167 -0.71 -8.08 -4.03
CA PRO A 167 -0.95 -6.75 -3.52
C PRO A 167 0.34 -5.94 -3.39
N GLY A 168 0.26 -4.65 -3.67
CA GLY A 168 1.38 -3.74 -3.56
C GLY A 168 0.96 -2.30 -3.81
N GLU A 169 1.79 -1.35 -3.42
CA GLU A 169 1.57 0.06 -3.69
C GLU A 169 1.93 0.43 -5.13
N GLY A 170 1.38 1.54 -5.60
CA GLY A 170 1.69 2.13 -6.89
C GLY A 170 0.55 2.05 -7.90
N TRP A 171 0.93 2.15 -9.16
CA TRP A 171 -0.01 2.42 -10.25
C TRP A 171 -1.12 1.36 -10.42
N ILE A 172 -0.86 0.08 -10.11
CA ILE A 172 -1.89 -0.97 -10.20
C ILE A 172 -3.00 -0.71 -9.18
N LYS A 173 -2.63 -0.47 -7.91
CA LYS A 173 -3.59 -0.14 -6.87
C LYS A 173 -4.38 1.11 -7.23
N GLU A 174 -3.69 2.16 -7.70
CA GLU A 174 -4.28 3.44 -8.09
C GLU A 174 -5.16 3.34 -9.36
N THR A 175 -4.95 2.32 -10.20
CA THR A 175 -5.71 2.15 -11.46
C THR A 175 -6.89 1.19 -11.29
N PHE A 176 -6.76 0.14 -10.49
CA PHE A 176 -7.73 -0.96 -10.44
C PHE A 176 -8.45 -1.11 -9.10
N ILE A 177 -7.92 -0.59 -8.00
CA ILE A 177 -8.40 -0.92 -6.65
C ILE A 177 -8.93 0.30 -5.92
N LYS A 178 -8.07 1.27 -5.61
CA LYS A 178 -8.38 2.45 -4.80
C LYS A 178 -7.68 3.69 -5.31
N LYS A 179 -8.35 4.83 -5.23
CA LYS A 179 -7.74 6.14 -5.44
C LYS A 179 -6.73 6.47 -4.33
N LYS A 180 -5.91 7.49 -4.54
CA LYS A 180 -4.94 7.97 -3.53
C LYS A 180 -5.58 8.37 -2.20
N ASP A 181 -6.81 8.85 -2.23
CA ASP A 181 -7.61 9.21 -1.05
C ASP A 181 -8.23 8.00 -0.32
N GLY A 182 -7.96 6.77 -0.79
CA GLY A 182 -8.48 5.53 -0.24
C GLY A 182 -9.89 5.13 -0.72
N ALA A 183 -10.55 5.95 -1.54
CA ALA A 183 -11.84 5.61 -2.11
C ALA A 183 -11.73 4.46 -3.12
N LEU A 184 -12.69 3.54 -3.11
CA LEU A 184 -12.78 2.48 -4.12
C LEU A 184 -12.97 3.06 -5.53
N ILE A 185 -12.31 2.44 -6.51
CA ILE A 185 -12.46 2.82 -7.91
C ILE A 185 -13.64 2.07 -8.51
N VAL A 186 -14.55 2.81 -9.15
CA VAL A 186 -15.51 2.20 -10.06
C VAL A 186 -14.82 2.02 -11.40
N LEU A 187 -14.48 0.77 -11.73
CA LEU A 187 -13.78 0.45 -12.97
C LEU A 187 -14.68 0.68 -14.19
N PRO A 188 -14.14 1.24 -15.28
CA PRO A 188 -14.83 1.27 -16.55
C PRO A 188 -15.21 -0.15 -17.02
N GLU A 189 -16.22 -0.28 -17.87
CA GLU A 189 -16.75 -1.57 -18.31
C GLU A 189 -15.69 -2.47 -18.96
N HIS A 190 -14.74 -1.87 -19.66
CA HIS A 190 -13.62 -2.57 -20.34
C HIS A 190 -12.46 -2.98 -19.40
N MET A 191 -12.52 -2.65 -18.10
CA MET A 191 -11.51 -3.02 -17.11
C MET A 191 -12.16 -3.84 -15.99
N LYS A 192 -11.51 -4.92 -15.58
CA LYS A 192 -12.01 -5.78 -14.51
C LYS A 192 -10.88 -6.16 -13.54
N PHE A 193 -11.25 -6.32 -12.29
CA PHE A 193 -10.40 -6.89 -11.26
C PHE A 193 -11.01 -8.19 -10.73
N VAL A 194 -10.24 -9.27 -10.77
CA VAL A 194 -10.59 -10.56 -10.20
C VAL A 194 -9.64 -10.84 -9.04
N SER A 195 -10.16 -10.76 -7.83
CA SER A 195 -9.39 -11.11 -6.63
C SER A 195 -9.37 -12.62 -6.44
N ALA A 196 -8.17 -13.18 -6.28
CA ALA A 196 -7.95 -14.60 -6.03
C ALA A 196 -6.97 -14.81 -4.88
N THR A 197 -7.25 -15.81 -4.06
CA THR A 197 -6.47 -16.16 -2.86
C THR A 197 -6.17 -17.66 -2.84
N ILE A 198 -5.35 -18.10 -1.90
CA ILE A 198 -5.12 -19.53 -1.66
C ILE A 198 -6.42 -20.26 -1.29
N LEU A 199 -7.41 -19.56 -0.72
CA LEU A 199 -8.70 -20.14 -0.32
C LEU A 199 -9.53 -20.58 -1.55
N ASP A 200 -9.26 -20.00 -2.72
CA ASP A 200 -9.89 -20.39 -3.98
C ASP A 200 -9.25 -21.66 -4.59
N ASN A 201 -8.16 -22.18 -4.02
CA ASN A 201 -7.50 -23.38 -4.54
C ASN A 201 -8.33 -24.63 -4.21
N PRO A 202 -8.66 -25.48 -5.20
CA PRO A 202 -9.45 -26.69 -4.98
C PRO A 202 -8.65 -27.85 -4.35
N ASP A 203 -7.33 -27.78 -4.33
CA ASP A 203 -6.45 -28.77 -3.68
C ASP A 203 -6.38 -28.46 -2.18
N GLU A 204 -7.18 -29.18 -1.38
CA GLU A 204 -7.25 -29.01 0.06
C GLU A 204 -5.92 -29.34 0.76
N VAL A 205 -5.14 -30.30 0.27
CA VAL A 205 -3.85 -30.66 0.86
C VAL A 205 -2.84 -29.54 0.64
N PHE A 206 -2.75 -29.04 -0.59
CA PHE A 206 -1.91 -27.90 -0.90
C PHE A 206 -2.33 -26.66 -0.11
N LYS A 207 -3.63 -26.37 -0.09
CA LYS A 207 -4.21 -25.24 0.64
C LYS A 207 -3.85 -25.27 2.12
N ASN A 208 -4.07 -26.40 2.79
CA ASN A 208 -3.81 -26.55 4.23
C ASN A 208 -2.31 -26.45 4.54
N ASN A 209 -1.46 -27.08 3.76
CA ASN A 209 0.00 -26.97 3.90
C ASN A 209 0.49 -25.53 3.69
N TYR A 210 -0.13 -24.82 2.75
CA TYR A 210 0.24 -23.44 2.47
C TYR A 210 -0.26 -22.49 3.58
N LEU A 211 -1.48 -22.72 4.09
CA LEU A 211 -2.06 -21.93 5.18
C LEU A 211 -1.27 -22.10 6.49
N SER A 212 -0.77 -23.29 6.79
CA SER A 212 0.05 -23.53 7.99
C SER A 212 1.34 -22.68 7.99
N SER A 213 1.90 -22.39 6.82
CA SER A 213 3.06 -21.52 6.72
C SER A 213 2.81 -20.08 7.17
N PHE A 214 1.55 -19.63 7.17
CA PHE A 214 1.18 -18.28 7.64
C PHE A 214 0.97 -18.18 9.15
N GLU A 215 0.88 -19.31 9.87
CA GLU A 215 0.65 -19.29 11.33
C GLU A 215 1.78 -18.59 12.10
N THR A 216 3.01 -18.70 11.59
CA THR A 216 4.21 -18.09 12.18
C THR A 216 4.51 -16.70 11.62
N MET A 217 3.77 -16.23 10.60
CA MET A 217 3.99 -14.94 9.96
C MET A 217 3.27 -13.82 10.70
N ASP A 218 3.82 -12.61 10.59
CA ASP A 218 3.17 -11.40 11.11
C ASP A 218 1.84 -11.13 10.39
N GLU A 219 0.97 -10.37 11.05
CA GLU A 219 -0.38 -10.10 10.55
C GLU A 219 -0.37 -9.36 9.20
N ARG A 220 0.61 -8.47 8.95
CA ARG A 220 0.74 -7.76 7.67
C ARG A 220 1.00 -8.74 6.52
N THR A 221 1.96 -9.63 6.71
CA THR A 221 2.30 -10.68 5.76
C THR A 221 1.08 -11.57 5.48
N ARG A 222 0.32 -11.92 6.52
CA ARG A 222 -0.93 -12.68 6.38
C ARG A 222 -1.98 -11.91 5.59
N GLN A 223 -2.21 -10.62 5.90
CA GLN A 223 -3.16 -9.78 5.17
C GLN A 223 -2.83 -9.70 3.68
N MET A 224 -1.56 -9.55 3.34
CA MET A 224 -1.11 -9.44 1.97
C MET A 224 -1.15 -10.79 1.24
N TYR A 225 -0.50 -11.82 1.77
CA TYR A 225 -0.27 -13.06 1.04
C TYR A 225 -1.36 -14.12 1.25
N GLN A 226 -2.06 -14.12 2.39
CA GLN A 226 -3.16 -15.04 2.65
C GLN A 226 -4.50 -14.49 2.16
N TYR A 227 -4.78 -13.23 2.48
CA TYR A 227 -6.09 -12.62 2.19
C TYR A 227 -6.10 -11.73 0.93
N GLY A 228 -4.93 -11.45 0.35
CA GLY A 228 -4.83 -10.61 -0.85
C GLY A 228 -5.25 -9.17 -0.62
N ASN A 229 -5.05 -8.66 0.59
CA ASN A 229 -5.47 -7.33 0.99
C ASN A 229 -4.52 -6.26 0.42
N TRP A 230 -5.02 -5.39 -0.45
CA TRP A 230 -4.27 -4.33 -1.13
C TRP A 230 -3.94 -3.13 -0.23
N ASP A 231 -4.42 -3.09 0.99
CA ASP A 231 -4.04 -2.06 1.96
C ASP A 231 -2.75 -2.42 2.72
N PHE A 232 -2.27 -3.65 2.52
CA PHE A 232 -1.02 -4.16 3.10
C PHE A 232 -0.04 -4.53 1.98
N TYR A 233 1.25 -4.26 2.20
CA TYR A 233 2.36 -4.60 1.29
C TYR A 233 3.65 -4.78 2.07
N GLU A 234 4.61 -5.50 1.50
CA GLU A 234 5.93 -5.66 2.10
C GLU A 234 6.62 -4.32 2.25
N ILE A 235 7.15 -4.09 3.43
CA ILE A 235 8.01 -2.96 3.76
C ILE A 235 9.34 -3.49 4.25
N ASP A 236 10.38 -3.25 3.48
CA ASP A 236 11.73 -3.46 3.95
C ASP A 236 12.02 -2.42 5.03
N ASN A 237 12.36 -2.88 6.26
CA ASN A 237 12.74 -2.01 7.35
C ASN A 237 11.67 -0.98 7.78
N PRO A 238 10.49 -1.40 8.31
CA PRO A 238 9.45 -0.47 8.76
C PRO A 238 9.94 0.41 9.92
N PHE A 239 9.56 1.69 9.91
CA PHE A 239 9.88 2.58 11.03
C PHE A 239 9.14 2.15 12.31
N PHE A 240 7.86 1.81 12.20
CA PHE A 240 7.02 1.33 13.29
C PHE A 240 6.89 -0.19 13.27
N TYR A 241 8.00 -0.92 13.45
CA TYR A 241 8.02 -2.39 13.39
C TYR A 241 7.17 -3.08 14.47
N ALA A 242 6.87 -2.39 15.58
CA ALA A 242 6.01 -2.89 16.65
C ALA A 242 4.51 -2.60 16.43
N TYR A 243 4.15 -1.81 15.41
CA TYR A 243 2.77 -1.53 15.09
C TYR A 243 2.07 -2.76 14.53
N LYS A 244 0.91 -3.10 15.11
CA LYS A 244 0.08 -4.23 14.69
C LYS A 244 -1.23 -3.71 14.11
N THR A 245 -1.72 -4.34 13.06
CA THR A 245 -2.95 -3.91 12.36
C THR A 245 -4.20 -3.98 13.23
N ASN A 246 -4.23 -4.87 14.21
CA ASN A 246 -5.32 -4.95 15.19
C ASN A 246 -5.35 -3.78 16.19
N MET A 247 -4.33 -2.92 16.18
CA MET A 247 -4.35 -1.63 16.92
C MET A 247 -5.25 -0.60 16.22
N PHE A 248 -5.62 -0.81 14.94
CA PHE A 248 -6.58 0.04 14.24
C PHE A 248 -8.00 -0.50 14.39
N LEU A 249 -8.90 0.37 14.87
CA LEU A 249 -10.30 0.03 15.11
C LEU A 249 -11.21 0.66 14.04
N HIS A 250 -11.95 -0.17 13.32
CA HIS A 250 -12.95 0.26 12.32
C HIS A 250 -14.22 0.82 12.96
N LYS A 251 -14.09 1.59 14.04
CA LYS A 251 -15.19 2.26 14.76
C LYS A 251 -14.79 3.66 15.18
N LYS A 252 -15.78 4.52 15.35
CA LYS A 252 -15.57 5.86 15.94
C LYS A 252 -15.42 5.73 17.46
N TYR A 253 -14.61 6.60 18.02
CA TYR A 253 -14.49 6.69 19.47
C TYR A 253 -15.77 7.24 20.10
N SER A 254 -16.16 6.67 21.25
CA SER A 254 -17.21 7.20 22.12
C SER A 254 -16.58 7.55 23.46
N ILE A 255 -16.86 8.74 23.98
CA ILE A 255 -16.30 9.25 25.23
C ILE A 255 -16.73 8.35 26.39
N VAL A 256 -15.76 7.97 27.23
CA VAL A 256 -15.99 7.11 28.40
C VAL A 256 -15.91 7.91 29.71
N GLY A 257 -15.16 9.02 29.72
CA GLY A 257 -14.88 9.85 30.86
C GLY A 257 -13.51 9.55 31.49
N GLY A 258 -12.88 10.59 32.05
CA GLY A 258 -11.56 10.48 32.65
C GLY A 258 -10.38 10.52 31.67
N GLU A 259 -10.63 10.85 30.39
CA GLU A 259 -9.57 10.98 29.38
C GLU A 259 -8.70 12.20 29.65
N GLU A 260 -7.39 11.99 29.66
CA GLU A 260 -6.36 13.03 29.60
C GLU A 260 -6.03 13.33 28.14
N TRP A 261 -6.62 14.38 27.57
CA TRP A 261 -6.53 14.73 26.18
C TRP A 261 -5.23 15.44 25.83
N MET A 262 -4.62 15.03 24.71
CA MET A 262 -3.43 15.68 24.17
C MET A 262 -3.50 15.78 22.65
N VAL A 263 -3.18 16.97 22.14
CA VAL A 263 -3.04 17.23 20.70
C VAL A 263 -1.58 17.50 20.35
N SER A 264 -1.17 16.99 19.19
CA SER A 264 0.18 17.16 18.68
C SER A 264 0.17 17.69 17.26
N PHE A 265 1.00 18.70 17.00
CA PHE A 265 1.10 19.39 15.71
C PHE A 265 2.40 19.08 14.98
N ASP A 266 2.31 19.03 13.65
CA ASP A 266 3.47 19.16 12.76
C ASP A 266 3.25 20.36 11.83
N PHE A 267 4.25 21.28 11.83
CA PHE A 267 4.15 22.60 11.18
C PHE A 267 4.85 22.60 9.83
N ASN A 268 4.13 22.28 8.80
CA ASN A 268 4.62 22.46 7.43
C ASN A 268 3.88 23.61 6.73
N LYS A 269 4.48 24.12 5.66
CA LYS A 269 3.90 25.22 4.90
C LYS A 269 2.58 24.80 4.26
N SER A 270 2.46 23.53 3.89
CA SER A 270 1.25 22.87 3.39
C SER A 270 1.54 21.38 3.25
N PRO A 271 0.78 20.50 3.92
CA PRO A 271 -0.25 20.79 4.93
C PRO A 271 0.32 20.97 6.34
N CYS A 272 -0.37 21.72 7.20
CA CYS A 272 -0.22 21.64 8.65
C CYS A 272 -1.14 20.53 9.17
N VAL A 273 -0.70 19.72 10.12
CA VAL A 273 -1.47 18.57 10.62
C VAL A 273 -1.55 18.54 12.14
N MET A 274 -2.60 17.87 12.64
CA MET A 274 -2.83 17.66 14.05
C MET A 274 -3.27 16.22 14.31
N VAL A 275 -2.64 15.57 15.27
CA VAL A 275 -3.04 14.27 15.82
C VAL A 275 -3.70 14.52 17.19
N ILE A 276 -4.88 13.90 17.42
CA ILE A 276 -5.70 14.06 18.60
C ILE A 276 -5.80 12.71 19.29
N GLY A 277 -5.34 12.65 20.54
CA GLY A 277 -5.39 11.43 21.31
C GLY A 277 -5.61 11.68 22.80
N PHE A 278 -5.77 10.60 23.54
CA PHE A 278 -5.95 10.65 24.99
C PHE A 278 -5.25 9.48 25.70
N SER A 279 -5.22 9.55 27.02
CA SER A 279 -4.80 8.47 27.90
C SER A 279 -5.77 8.30 29.05
N VAL A 280 -6.00 7.03 29.46
CA VAL A 280 -6.71 6.66 30.70
C VAL A 280 -5.89 5.55 31.35
N GLY A 281 -5.14 5.88 32.39
CA GLY A 281 -4.16 4.94 32.97
C GLY A 281 -3.14 4.46 31.95
N SER A 282 -3.04 3.17 31.77
CA SER A 282 -2.14 2.52 30.77
C SER A 282 -2.71 2.40 29.36
N TYR A 283 -3.96 2.77 29.17
CA TYR A 283 -4.60 2.77 27.87
C TYR A 283 -4.42 4.10 27.17
N HIS A 284 -4.03 4.06 25.90
CA HIS A 284 -3.78 5.21 25.06
C HIS A 284 -4.48 5.04 23.72
N ALA A 285 -4.99 6.12 23.17
CA ALA A 285 -5.63 6.08 21.87
C ALA A 285 -5.43 7.37 21.08
N ILE A 286 -5.35 7.20 19.75
CA ILE A 286 -5.52 8.29 18.79
C ILE A 286 -6.93 8.19 18.22
N VAL A 287 -7.70 9.25 18.39
CA VAL A 287 -9.12 9.27 18.00
C VAL A 287 -9.38 10.00 16.70
N ASP A 288 -8.48 10.91 16.32
CA ASP A 288 -8.63 11.71 15.11
C ASP A 288 -7.28 12.23 14.59
N ALA A 289 -7.25 12.53 13.31
CA ALA A 289 -6.13 13.19 12.63
C ALA A 289 -6.71 14.24 11.67
N ILE A 290 -6.37 15.49 11.89
CA ILE A 290 -6.88 16.63 11.10
C ILE A 290 -5.75 17.14 10.21
N ILE A 291 -6.07 17.34 8.93
CA ILE A 291 -5.18 17.92 7.93
C ILE A 291 -5.75 19.27 7.52
N SER A 292 -4.89 20.27 7.40
CA SER A 292 -5.30 21.59 6.92
C SER A 292 -5.74 21.52 5.46
N ASP A 293 -6.77 22.30 5.13
CA ASP A 293 -7.11 22.57 3.73
C ASP A 293 -6.41 23.86 3.28
N ASP A 294 -5.90 23.90 2.08
CA ASP A 294 -5.44 25.13 1.44
C ASP A 294 -6.67 25.96 1.08
N THR A 295 -6.98 26.97 1.90
CA THR A 295 -8.01 27.96 1.60
C THR A 295 -7.37 29.32 1.35
N LEU A 296 -7.98 30.12 0.46
CA LEU A 296 -7.52 31.49 0.16
C LEU A 296 -7.75 32.44 1.34
N GLU A 297 -8.59 32.07 2.28
CA GLU A 297 -9.09 32.94 3.36
C GLU A 297 -8.39 32.74 4.71
N GLU A 298 -7.84 31.56 4.98
CA GLU A 298 -7.25 31.19 6.27
C GLU A 298 -5.87 30.59 6.13
N THR A 299 -4.97 30.84 7.09
CA THR A 299 -3.71 30.08 7.15
C THR A 299 -3.98 28.63 7.53
N PRO A 300 -3.13 27.67 7.09
CA PRO A 300 -3.27 26.25 7.44
C PRO A 300 -3.39 26.03 8.96
N LEU A 301 -2.64 26.78 9.77
CA LEU A 301 -2.72 26.71 11.23
C LEU A 301 -4.08 27.19 11.78
N GLU A 302 -4.60 28.29 11.26
CA GLU A 302 -5.90 28.82 11.68
C GLU A 302 -7.03 27.86 11.31
N ASN A 303 -7.01 27.34 10.10
CA ASN A 303 -7.97 26.34 9.60
C ASN A 303 -8.01 25.09 10.50
N ILE A 304 -6.85 24.52 10.85
CA ILE A 304 -6.80 23.30 11.66
C ILE A 304 -7.26 23.56 13.11
N CYS A 305 -6.87 24.70 13.70
CA CYS A 305 -7.33 25.12 15.02
C CYS A 305 -8.84 25.35 15.05
N ARG A 306 -9.40 25.98 14.03
CA ARG A 306 -10.85 26.18 13.90
C ARG A 306 -11.62 24.86 13.78
N LYS A 307 -11.15 23.94 12.93
CA LYS A 307 -11.74 22.58 12.81
C LYS A 307 -11.74 21.86 14.15
N PHE A 308 -10.62 21.85 14.84
CA PHE A 308 -10.48 21.21 16.15
C PHE A 308 -11.38 21.86 17.20
N LYS A 309 -11.35 23.19 17.30
CA LYS A 309 -12.16 23.95 18.25
C LYS A 309 -13.65 23.66 18.09
N ASN A 310 -14.17 23.77 16.86
CA ASN A 310 -15.59 23.53 16.57
C ASN A 310 -16.00 22.07 16.90
N LYS A 311 -15.14 21.09 16.56
CA LYS A 311 -15.48 19.66 16.72
C LYS A 311 -15.36 19.19 18.18
N TYR A 312 -14.41 19.72 18.96
CA TYR A 312 -14.04 19.14 20.25
C TYR A 312 -14.20 20.08 21.44
N LEU A 313 -13.86 21.38 21.30
CA LEU A 313 -13.89 22.32 22.41
C LEU A 313 -15.27 22.95 22.56
N ASP A 314 -15.86 23.47 21.51
CA ASP A 314 -17.15 24.13 21.52
C ASP A 314 -18.31 23.14 21.71
N SER A 315 -18.11 21.88 21.37
CA SER A 315 -19.02 20.76 21.65
C SER A 315 -18.87 20.19 23.09
N ASN A 316 -17.96 20.71 23.88
CA ASN A 316 -17.61 20.22 25.23
C ASN A 316 -17.17 18.73 25.29
N ILE A 317 -16.67 18.20 24.18
CA ILE A 317 -16.10 16.83 24.12
C ILE A 317 -14.77 16.81 24.89
N ILE A 318 -13.94 17.84 24.72
CA ILE A 318 -12.66 18.00 25.40
C ILE A 318 -12.76 19.22 26.33
N ASN A 319 -12.38 19.02 27.60
CA ASN A 319 -12.25 20.13 28.51
C ASN A 319 -11.02 20.98 28.13
N ARG A 320 -11.28 22.23 27.73
CA ARG A 320 -10.23 23.15 27.27
C ARG A 320 -9.13 23.34 28.32
N HIS A 321 -9.47 23.44 29.61
CA HIS A 321 -8.51 23.73 30.66
C HIS A 321 -7.55 22.59 31.01
N THR A 322 -7.89 21.35 30.65
CA THR A 322 -7.05 20.16 30.86
C THR A 322 -6.37 19.65 29.61
N LEU A 323 -6.62 20.32 28.46
CA LEU A 323 -6.01 19.93 27.19
C LEU A 323 -4.50 20.14 27.20
N ILE A 324 -3.74 19.14 26.85
CA ILE A 324 -2.29 19.23 26.65
C ILE A 324 -1.99 19.49 25.17
N ILE A 325 -1.12 20.43 24.89
CA ILE A 325 -0.72 20.82 23.53
C ILE A 325 0.78 20.56 23.37
N THR A 326 1.14 19.78 22.35
CA THR A 326 2.52 19.43 21.99
C THR A 326 2.72 19.47 20.49
N GLY A 327 3.91 19.10 20.02
CA GLY A 327 4.24 18.97 18.60
C GLY A 327 5.69 19.32 18.30
N ASP A 328 5.95 19.68 17.04
CA ASP A 328 7.25 20.07 16.54
C ASP A 328 7.88 21.19 17.40
N ALA A 329 9.09 20.92 17.92
CA ALA A 329 9.82 21.87 18.75
C ALA A 329 10.20 23.16 17.98
N SER A 330 10.34 23.11 16.66
CA SER A 330 10.65 24.26 15.83
C SER A 330 9.57 25.33 15.85
N GLY A 331 8.32 24.96 16.14
CA GLY A 331 7.18 25.86 16.27
C GLY A 331 7.27 26.85 17.43
N GLN A 332 8.25 26.70 18.33
CA GLN A 332 8.52 27.66 19.42
C GLN A 332 9.20 28.94 18.93
N TYR A 333 9.85 28.87 17.77
CA TYR A 333 10.60 29.98 17.20
C TYR A 333 9.74 30.69 16.15
N GLY A 334 10.01 31.99 15.97
CA GLY A 334 9.40 32.76 14.88
C GLY A 334 9.92 32.32 13.53
N ASN A 335 9.08 32.31 12.51
CA ASN A 335 9.48 32.10 11.12
C ASN A 335 8.76 33.09 10.19
N ALA A 336 9.15 33.12 8.91
CA ALA A 336 8.64 34.07 7.91
C ALA A 336 7.12 33.93 7.62
N ASN A 337 6.47 32.87 8.08
CA ASN A 337 5.05 32.59 7.83
C ASN A 337 4.15 33.06 9.01
N ILE A 338 4.69 33.69 10.03
CA ILE A 338 3.97 34.12 11.22
C ILE A 338 4.18 35.62 11.42
N LYS A 339 3.22 36.31 12.09
CA LYS A 339 3.34 37.72 12.44
C LYS A 339 4.65 37.98 13.18
N ALA A 340 5.30 39.09 12.89
CA ALA A 340 6.52 39.52 13.58
C ALA A 340 6.34 39.40 15.11
N ASN A 341 7.32 38.80 15.78
CA ASN A 341 7.33 38.54 17.24
C ASN A 341 6.30 37.50 17.76
N SER A 342 5.71 36.66 16.88
CA SER A 342 4.86 35.52 17.29
C SER A 342 5.57 34.17 17.02
N SER A 343 4.98 33.09 17.53
CA SER A 343 5.38 31.71 17.25
C SER A 343 4.12 30.87 16.97
N PHE A 344 4.27 29.70 16.33
CA PHE A 344 3.12 28.83 16.08
C PHE A 344 2.34 28.51 17.37
N TYR A 345 3.04 28.24 18.45
CA TYR A 345 2.38 27.95 19.75
C TYR A 345 1.68 29.14 20.38
N LYS A 346 2.18 30.35 20.17
CA LYS A 346 1.45 31.56 20.63
C LYS A 346 0.14 31.72 19.85
N GLU A 347 0.16 31.48 18.53
CA GLU A 347 -1.05 31.53 17.70
C GLU A 347 -2.02 30.41 18.06
N ILE A 348 -1.56 29.19 18.31
CA ILE A 348 -2.40 28.06 18.75
C ILE A 348 -3.12 28.42 20.05
N LEU A 349 -2.40 28.90 21.05
CA LEU A 349 -3.01 29.32 22.31
C LEU A 349 -4.09 30.38 22.10
N ARG A 350 -3.84 31.36 21.22
CA ARG A 350 -4.81 32.39 20.85
C ARG A 350 -6.04 31.79 20.15
N TYR A 351 -5.87 30.93 19.12
CA TYR A 351 -6.98 30.36 18.38
C TYR A 351 -7.83 29.40 19.22
N LEU A 352 -7.19 28.62 20.10
CA LEU A 352 -7.87 27.65 20.95
C LEU A 352 -8.36 28.25 22.26
N ASN A 353 -7.96 29.49 22.56
CA ASN A 353 -8.21 30.17 23.86
C ASN A 353 -7.69 29.32 25.03
N CYS A 354 -6.44 28.90 24.95
CA CYS A 354 -5.74 28.05 25.91
C CYS A 354 -4.61 28.83 26.61
N ASP A 355 -4.17 28.33 27.78
CA ASP A 355 -3.13 28.92 28.57
C ASP A 355 -1.76 28.35 28.32
N LYS A 356 -0.69 29.10 28.59
CA LYS A 356 0.69 28.71 28.38
C LYS A 356 1.10 27.46 29.17
N ASN A 357 0.50 27.21 30.33
CA ASN A 357 0.73 26.03 31.17
C ASN A 357 0.25 24.71 30.53
N GLN A 358 -0.55 24.79 29.49
CA GLN A 358 -1.02 23.65 28.69
C GLN A 358 -0.02 23.21 27.62
N LEU A 359 1.04 24.01 27.37
CA LEU A 359 2.09 23.67 26.42
C LEU A 359 3.09 22.68 27.03
N TYR A 360 3.23 21.55 26.42
CA TYR A 360 4.21 20.55 26.77
C TYR A 360 5.19 20.33 25.62
N LEU A 361 6.26 21.12 25.59
CA LEU A 361 7.17 21.21 24.46
C LEU A 361 8.58 20.76 24.84
N ARG A 362 9.26 20.11 23.90
CA ARG A 362 10.69 19.82 23.99
C ARG A 362 11.49 21.05 23.55
N LYS A 363 12.75 21.15 24.00
CA LYS A 363 13.67 22.20 23.52
C LYS A 363 14.04 21.99 22.05
N GLN A 364 14.15 20.74 21.62
CA GLN A 364 14.45 20.34 20.25
C GLN A 364 13.80 19.00 19.94
N ASN A 365 13.58 18.72 18.65
CA ASN A 365 13.07 17.42 18.19
C ASN A 365 14.07 16.31 18.46
N VAL A 366 13.55 15.11 18.71
CA VAL A 366 14.36 13.90 18.87
C VAL A 366 14.83 13.44 17.49
N LEU A 367 16.05 12.94 17.41
CA LEU A 367 16.57 12.34 16.17
C LEU A 367 15.69 11.15 15.74
N HIS A 368 15.52 10.96 14.44
CA HIS A 368 14.63 9.94 13.87
C HIS A 368 14.94 8.54 14.41
N LYS A 369 16.22 8.16 14.50
CA LYS A 369 16.65 6.87 15.04
C LYS A 369 16.25 6.65 16.51
N GLU A 370 16.40 7.68 17.34
CA GLU A 370 15.98 7.64 18.74
C GLU A 370 14.44 7.62 18.85
N SER A 371 13.76 8.46 18.07
CA SER A 371 12.31 8.51 17.98
C SER A 371 11.72 7.17 17.55
N ARG A 372 12.35 6.47 16.60
CA ARG A 372 11.99 5.11 16.19
C ARG A 372 11.98 4.14 17.38
N ASN A 373 13.04 4.16 18.17
CA ASN A 373 13.15 3.29 19.37
C ASN A 373 12.06 3.63 20.38
N ILE A 374 11.85 4.93 20.66
CA ILE A 374 10.83 5.42 21.59
C ILE A 374 9.44 4.96 21.16
N CYS A 375 9.07 5.18 19.89
CA CYS A 375 7.75 4.83 19.38
C CYS A 375 7.51 3.32 19.41
N ASN A 376 8.50 2.51 19.04
CA ASN A 376 8.33 1.05 19.05
C ASN A 376 8.28 0.48 20.48
N GLN A 377 9.06 1.01 21.42
CA GLN A 377 8.91 0.64 22.83
C GLN A 377 7.53 1.00 23.39
N PHE A 378 6.99 2.16 23.03
CA PHE A 378 5.63 2.53 23.39
C PHE A 378 4.61 1.51 22.81
N LEU A 379 4.69 1.21 21.53
CA LEU A 379 3.77 0.28 20.86
C LEU A 379 3.86 -1.16 21.39
N LEU A 380 5.02 -1.58 21.89
CA LEU A 380 5.21 -2.91 22.50
C LEU A 380 4.63 -3.01 23.91
N LYS A 381 4.72 -1.93 24.69
CA LYS A 381 4.42 -1.96 26.14
C LYS A 381 3.06 -1.37 26.49
N ALA A 382 2.55 -0.40 25.70
CA ALA A 382 1.28 0.26 25.97
C ALA A 382 0.10 -0.51 25.38
N LYS A 383 -1.04 -0.45 26.04
CA LYS A 383 -2.31 -0.78 25.38
C LYS A 383 -2.71 0.42 24.52
N PHE A 384 -2.50 0.29 23.21
CA PHE A 384 -2.63 1.39 22.25
C PHE A 384 -3.62 1.05 21.12
N GLU A 385 -4.46 2.02 20.75
CA GLU A 385 -5.43 1.88 19.67
C GLU A 385 -5.52 3.16 18.83
N ILE A 386 -5.84 3.01 17.55
CA ILE A 386 -6.15 4.10 16.61
C ILE A 386 -7.58 3.92 16.12
N TYR A 387 -8.41 4.95 16.25
CA TYR A 387 -9.80 4.92 15.83
C TYR A 387 -10.00 5.33 14.37
N GLN A 388 -11.13 4.96 13.78
CA GLN A 388 -11.44 5.13 12.36
C GLN A 388 -11.26 6.57 11.84
N SER A 389 -11.55 7.60 12.65
CA SER A 389 -11.37 8.99 12.21
C SER A 389 -9.90 9.38 11.99
N ALA A 390 -8.94 8.61 12.55
CA ALA A 390 -7.51 8.75 12.29
C ALA A 390 -6.99 7.75 11.23
N PHE A 391 -7.83 7.33 10.29
CA PHE A 391 -7.47 6.37 9.23
C PHE A 391 -6.23 6.80 8.42
N MET A 392 -6.10 8.09 8.11
CA MET A 392 -4.95 8.59 7.35
C MET A 392 -3.64 8.41 8.13
N LEU A 393 -3.64 8.65 9.44
CA LEU A 393 -2.48 8.35 10.29
C LEU A 393 -2.15 6.85 10.28
N ASN A 394 -3.15 5.96 10.41
CA ASN A 394 -2.93 4.53 10.31
C ASN A 394 -2.24 4.15 9.00
N MET A 395 -2.68 4.73 7.89
CA MET A 395 -2.07 4.48 6.57
C MET A 395 -0.64 4.99 6.47
N GLU A 396 -0.32 6.16 7.04
CA GLU A 396 1.05 6.67 7.06
C GLU A 396 1.96 5.81 7.95
N ILE A 397 1.52 5.40 9.14
CA ILE A 397 2.29 4.49 10.03
C ILE A 397 2.68 3.21 9.31
N ILE A 398 1.72 2.59 8.62
CA ILE A 398 1.94 1.34 7.87
C ILE A 398 2.94 1.55 6.73
N LYS A 399 3.00 2.73 6.12
CA LYS A 399 3.78 3.05 4.92
C LYS A 399 5.14 3.70 5.21
N THR A 400 5.49 3.92 6.46
CA THR A 400 6.72 4.61 6.84
C THR A 400 7.91 3.66 6.88
N TYR A 401 8.93 3.96 6.08
CA TYR A 401 10.17 3.20 5.93
C TYR A 401 11.34 3.84 6.65
N CYS A 402 12.37 3.04 6.92
CA CYS A 402 13.67 3.50 7.39
C CYS A 402 14.77 3.20 6.39
N GLU A 403 15.79 4.03 6.41
CA GLU A 403 17.11 3.68 5.91
C GLU A 403 17.76 2.59 6.78
N THR A 404 18.86 2.03 6.31
CA THR A 404 19.60 0.98 7.03
C THR A 404 20.11 1.44 8.39
N ASP A 405 20.36 2.74 8.58
CA ASP A 405 20.77 3.35 9.83
C ASP A 405 19.61 3.65 10.80
N GLY A 406 18.36 3.41 10.37
CA GLY A 406 17.13 3.67 11.14
C GLY A 406 16.61 5.10 11.06
N SER A 407 17.17 5.95 10.19
CA SER A 407 16.58 7.25 9.83
C SER A 407 15.34 7.05 8.94
N LEU A 408 14.49 8.08 8.83
CA LEU A 408 13.36 8.02 7.92
C LEU A 408 13.82 8.04 6.47
N ASP A 409 13.24 7.14 5.65
CA ASP A 409 13.42 7.13 4.21
C ASP A 409 12.33 7.99 3.55
N ASP A 410 12.58 9.28 3.45
CA ASP A 410 11.64 10.26 2.86
C ASP A 410 11.39 9.99 1.37
N ALA A 411 12.35 9.40 0.67
CA ALA A 411 12.22 9.08 -0.75
C ALA A 411 11.27 7.93 -1.03
N LYS A 412 11.24 6.93 -0.14
CA LYS A 412 10.33 5.79 -0.23
C LYS A 412 8.97 6.10 0.40
N SER A 413 8.94 6.93 1.42
CA SER A 413 7.73 7.38 2.11
C SER A 413 7.03 8.50 1.32
N LYS A 414 6.61 8.23 0.09
CA LYS A 414 6.09 9.21 -0.88
C LYS A 414 4.80 9.95 -0.51
N LEU A 415 4.32 9.82 0.71
CA LEU A 415 3.05 10.39 1.18
C LEU A 415 3.31 11.46 2.22
N GLY A 416 4.10 12.44 2.10
CA GLY A 416 4.32 13.45 3.12
C GLY A 416 4.09 12.89 4.54
N LEU A 417 5.13 12.67 5.33
CA LEU A 417 5.07 11.98 6.64
C LEU A 417 4.52 12.83 7.78
N HIS A 418 3.69 13.81 7.48
CA HIS A 418 3.29 14.85 8.43
C HIS A 418 2.50 14.32 9.63
N LEU A 419 1.54 13.42 9.41
CA LEU A 419 0.78 12.81 10.51
C LEU A 419 1.65 11.89 11.36
N VAL A 420 2.59 11.19 10.74
CA VAL A 420 3.57 10.35 11.45
C VAL A 420 4.47 11.20 12.33
N ASP A 421 4.94 12.37 11.87
CA ASP A 421 5.74 13.26 12.69
C ASP A 421 4.93 13.83 13.87
N ALA A 422 3.71 14.27 13.63
CA ALA A 422 2.82 14.68 14.72
C ALA A 422 2.54 13.54 15.73
N PHE A 423 2.40 12.29 15.26
CA PHE A 423 2.25 11.11 16.11
C PHE A 423 3.51 10.81 16.92
N ARG A 424 4.70 10.88 16.31
CA ARG A 424 5.98 10.72 17.01
C ARG A 424 6.10 11.73 18.15
N TYR A 425 5.82 13.02 17.91
CA TYR A 425 5.85 14.05 18.93
C TYR A 425 4.83 13.78 20.05
N TRP A 426 3.64 13.24 19.70
CA TRP A 426 2.63 12.83 20.67
C TRP A 426 3.17 11.73 21.60
N VAL A 427 3.74 10.66 21.04
CA VAL A 427 4.34 9.55 21.82
C VAL A 427 5.51 10.05 22.66
N GLU A 428 6.40 10.83 22.08
CA GLU A 428 7.57 11.38 22.78
C GLU A 428 7.21 12.30 23.93
N ALA A 429 6.13 13.06 23.83
CA ALA A 429 5.62 13.89 24.91
C ALA A 429 5.08 13.03 26.07
N LYS A 430 4.36 11.96 25.78
CA LYS A 430 3.83 11.03 26.80
C LYS A 430 4.92 10.42 27.66
N LEU A 431 6.02 9.97 27.05
CA LEU A 431 7.12 9.31 27.77
C LEU A 431 7.94 10.24 28.69
N LYS A 432 7.81 11.56 28.55
CA LYS A 432 8.43 12.53 29.47
C LYS A 432 7.55 12.90 30.68
N HIS A 433 6.28 12.56 30.65
CA HIS A 433 5.39 12.87 31.77
C HIS A 433 5.76 12.00 32.97
N LYS A 434 6.06 12.57 34.15
CA LYS A 434 6.57 11.88 35.36
C LYS A 434 5.81 10.60 35.72
N ARG A 435 4.51 10.55 35.59
CA ARG A 435 3.67 9.37 35.85
C ARG A 435 3.96 8.20 34.92
N TRP A 436 4.45 8.47 33.71
CA TRP A 436 4.74 7.43 32.73
C TRP A 436 6.12 6.79 32.93
N VAL A 437 7.11 7.57 33.38
CA VAL A 437 8.43 7.05 33.75
C VAL A 437 8.27 6.10 34.93
N GLU A 438 7.50 6.45 35.95
CA GLU A 438 7.17 5.57 37.08
C GLU A 438 6.45 4.28 36.66
N TYR A 439 5.57 4.35 35.64
CA TYR A 439 4.87 3.19 35.11
C TYR A 439 5.79 2.27 34.28
N LEU A 440 6.72 2.83 33.49
CA LEU A 440 7.71 2.05 32.74
C LEU A 440 8.71 1.36 33.68
N ASP A 441 9.13 2.04 34.75
CA ASP A 441 9.98 1.45 35.79
C ASP A 441 9.26 0.33 36.54
N TYR A 442 7.94 0.48 36.81
CA TYR A 442 7.12 -0.58 37.35
C TYR A 442 7.02 -1.81 36.43
N LEU A 443 6.86 -1.60 35.11
CA LEU A 443 6.80 -2.70 34.12
C LEU A 443 8.16 -3.37 33.86
N GLN A 444 9.29 -2.73 34.19
CA GLN A 444 10.62 -3.35 34.14
C GLN A 444 10.93 -4.24 35.35
N ASN A 445 10.15 -4.10 36.41
CA ASN A 445 10.31 -4.83 37.67
C ASN A 445 9.27 -5.94 37.89
N ILE A 446 8.40 -6.20 36.89
CA ILE A 446 7.54 -7.37 36.77
C ILE A 446 8.07 -8.27 35.65
#